data_147b32491fcf54d2560ea0eec8165ea1
#
_entry.id   147b32491fcf54d2560ea0eec8165ea1
#
_cell.length_a   1.000
_cell.length_b   1.000
_cell.length_c   1.000
_cell.angle_alpha   90.00
_cell.angle_beta   90.00
_cell.angle_gamma   90.00
#
_symmetry.space_group_name_H-M   'P 1'
#
loop_
_entity.id
_entity.type
_entity.pdbx_description
1 polymer ?
#
loop_
_entity_poly.entity_id
_entity_poly.type
_entity_poly.pdbx_seq_one_letter_code
_entity_poly.pdbx_strand_id
1 'polypeptide(L)'
;TINEKRALNGLNLKLNEGDFVTVIGGNGAGKSTMLNAVAGTWPVDEGQILIDNIDVTKLSEHKRATYLGRVFQDPMTGTAATMGIEENLALAKRRGKSRLLRSGITKAEREEYKELLKILGLGLEDRLTSKVGLLSGGQRQALTLLMATLQKPKLLLLDEHTAALDPKTAAKVLEITDMIVNRDHLTTLMITHNMKDAIAHGNRLIM
;
A
#
# COMPACT_ATOMS: atom_id res chain seq x y z
N THR A 1 -6.28 23.26 0.04
CA THR A 1 -6.40 24.17 -1.12
C THR A 1 -5.08 24.17 -1.88
N ILE A 2 -5.09 23.94 -3.19
CA ILE A 2 -3.89 24.01 -4.05
C ILE A 2 -4.13 25.16 -5.02
N ASN A 3 -3.26 26.19 -5.00
CA ASN A 3 -3.38 27.37 -5.86
C ASN A 3 -4.79 28.00 -5.83
N GLU A 4 -5.33 28.24 -4.63
CA GLU A 4 -6.66 28.83 -4.40
C GLU A 4 -7.86 27.99 -4.92
N LYS A 5 -7.61 26.82 -5.52
CA LYS A 5 -8.67 25.87 -5.87
C LYS A 5 -8.89 24.86 -4.74
N ARG A 6 -10.15 24.71 -4.32
CA ARG A 6 -10.53 23.61 -3.41
C ARG A 6 -10.43 22.29 -4.17
N ALA A 7 -9.43 21.49 -3.84
CA ALA A 7 -9.22 20.18 -4.46
C ALA A 7 -10.22 19.13 -3.94
N LEU A 8 -10.59 19.24 -2.65
CA LEU A 8 -11.66 18.45 -2.03
C LEU A 8 -12.66 19.43 -1.43
N ASN A 9 -13.93 19.29 -1.76
CA ASN A 9 -14.98 20.18 -1.28
C ASN A 9 -16.08 19.37 -0.58
N GLY A 10 -16.02 19.34 0.77
CA GLY A 10 -17.01 18.65 1.59
C GLY A 10 -17.06 17.14 1.38
N LEU A 11 -15.92 16.51 1.11
CA LEU A 11 -15.85 15.05 0.96
C LEU A 11 -16.16 14.36 2.30
N ASN A 12 -17.21 13.54 2.29
CA ASN A 12 -17.53 12.64 3.40
C ASN A 12 -17.45 11.20 2.90
N LEU A 13 -16.53 10.43 3.46
CA LEU A 13 -16.29 9.04 3.09
C LEU A 13 -16.17 8.20 4.35
N LYS A 14 -16.95 7.14 4.44
CA LYS A 14 -16.87 6.14 5.53
C LYS A 14 -16.57 4.78 4.92
N LEU A 15 -15.54 4.13 5.44
CA LEU A 15 -15.22 2.72 5.20
C LEU A 15 -15.54 1.95 6.48
N ASN A 16 -16.15 0.78 6.35
CA ASN A 16 -16.29 -0.16 7.44
C ASN A 16 -15.09 -1.11 7.45
N GLU A 17 -14.88 -1.78 8.57
CA GLU A 17 -13.84 -2.80 8.67
C GLU A 17 -14.08 -3.92 7.63
N GLY A 18 -13.02 -4.27 6.89
CA GLY A 18 -13.07 -5.26 5.82
C GLY A 18 -13.66 -4.77 4.49
N ASP A 19 -14.09 -3.50 4.38
CA ASP A 19 -14.49 -2.94 3.08
C ASP A 19 -13.30 -2.90 2.13
N PHE A 20 -13.53 -3.32 0.88
CA PHE A 20 -12.63 -3.06 -0.24
C PHE A 20 -13.28 -2.05 -1.18
N VAL A 21 -12.97 -0.78 -0.97
CA VAL A 21 -13.56 0.34 -1.70
C VAL A 21 -12.67 0.71 -2.88
N THR A 22 -13.24 0.69 -4.08
CA THR A 22 -12.59 1.18 -5.30
C THR A 22 -13.08 2.57 -5.64
N VAL A 23 -12.15 3.46 -5.99
CA VAL A 23 -12.42 4.85 -6.38
C VAL A 23 -11.98 5.05 -7.81
N ILE A 24 -12.92 5.46 -8.65
CA ILE A 24 -12.67 5.82 -10.05
C ILE A 24 -13.07 7.27 -10.31
N GLY A 25 -12.55 7.84 -11.36
CA GLY A 25 -12.85 9.22 -11.75
C GLY A 25 -11.80 9.76 -12.71
N GLY A 26 -12.15 10.83 -13.42
CA GLY A 26 -11.25 11.49 -14.36
C GLY A 26 -9.99 12.09 -13.69
N ASN A 27 -9.03 12.49 -14.54
CA ASN A 27 -7.88 13.23 -14.09
C ASN A 27 -8.31 14.58 -13.48
N GLY A 28 -7.73 14.95 -12.35
CA GLY A 28 -8.10 16.17 -11.62
C GLY A 28 -9.32 16.04 -10.69
N ALA A 29 -9.99 14.87 -10.62
CA ALA A 29 -11.13 14.66 -9.73
C ALA A 29 -10.80 14.65 -8.22
N GLY A 30 -9.53 14.83 -7.84
CA GLY A 30 -9.12 14.88 -6.43
C GLY A 30 -8.77 13.53 -5.81
N LYS A 31 -8.75 12.42 -6.56
CA LYS A 31 -8.47 11.07 -6.04
C LYS A 31 -7.13 10.99 -5.29
N SER A 32 -6.05 11.37 -5.97
CA SER A 32 -4.71 11.36 -5.35
C SER A 32 -4.59 12.40 -4.24
N THR A 33 -5.32 13.54 -4.32
CA THR A 33 -5.40 14.53 -3.25
C THR A 33 -6.02 13.90 -2.00
N MET A 34 -7.12 13.19 -2.14
CA MET A 34 -7.79 12.46 -1.05
C MET A 34 -6.83 11.44 -0.42
N LEU A 35 -6.16 10.64 -1.24
CA LEU A 35 -5.25 9.59 -0.76
C LEU A 35 -4.04 10.19 -0.02
N ASN A 36 -3.47 11.28 -0.54
CA ASN A 36 -2.38 12.01 0.11
C ASN A 36 -2.82 12.69 1.41
N ALA A 37 -4.06 13.19 1.47
CA ALA A 37 -4.63 13.74 2.70
C ALA A 37 -4.80 12.65 3.77
N VAL A 38 -5.33 11.46 3.39
CA VAL A 38 -5.45 10.31 4.30
C VAL A 38 -4.10 9.82 4.76
N ALA A 39 -3.12 9.72 3.85
CA ALA A 39 -1.75 9.29 4.19
C ALA A 39 -1.00 10.30 5.07
N GLY A 40 -1.42 11.58 5.10
CA GLY A 40 -0.77 12.65 5.85
C GLY A 40 0.42 13.28 5.13
N THR A 41 0.57 12.99 3.83
CA THR A 41 1.55 13.65 2.96
C THR A 41 1.15 15.12 2.73
N TRP A 42 -0.15 15.39 2.64
CA TRP A 42 -0.69 16.74 2.54
C TRP A 42 -1.59 17.04 3.74
N PRO A 43 -1.45 18.20 4.38
CA PRO A 43 -2.35 18.62 5.44
C PRO A 43 -3.74 18.91 4.86
N VAL A 44 -4.77 18.75 5.69
CA VAL A 44 -6.12 19.21 5.37
C VAL A 44 -6.38 20.57 6.01
N ASP A 45 -7.03 21.46 5.28
CA ASP A 45 -7.34 22.80 5.76
C ASP A 45 -8.49 22.75 6.80
N GLU A 46 -9.52 21.93 6.52
CA GLU A 46 -10.71 21.76 7.35
C GLU A 46 -11.17 20.30 7.33
N GLY A 47 -11.91 19.88 8.36
CA GLY A 47 -12.45 18.54 8.48
C GLY A 47 -11.63 17.64 9.39
N GLN A 48 -11.96 16.34 9.37
CA GLN A 48 -11.37 15.34 10.26
C GLN A 48 -11.13 14.03 9.52
N ILE A 49 -10.02 13.37 9.85
CA ILE A 49 -9.68 12.05 9.35
C ILE A 49 -9.54 11.11 10.54
N LEU A 50 -10.40 10.09 10.57
CA LEU A 50 -10.40 9.06 11.61
C LEU A 50 -9.94 7.72 10.99
N ILE A 51 -9.04 7.02 11.65
CA ILE A 51 -8.65 5.64 11.32
C ILE A 51 -8.83 4.81 12.58
N ASP A 52 -9.73 3.82 12.52
CA ASP A 52 -10.06 2.97 13.68
C ASP A 52 -10.47 3.83 14.92
N ASN A 53 -11.32 4.83 14.68
CA ASN A 53 -11.77 5.85 15.67
C ASN A 53 -10.67 6.74 16.25
N ILE A 54 -9.44 6.65 15.74
CA ILE A 54 -8.34 7.50 16.15
C ILE A 54 -8.26 8.71 15.23
N ASP A 55 -8.27 9.92 15.80
CA ASP A 55 -8.07 11.15 15.03
C ASP A 55 -6.62 11.28 14.59
N VAL A 56 -6.40 11.10 13.29
CA VAL A 56 -5.08 11.20 12.67
C VAL A 56 -4.88 12.52 11.92
N THR A 57 -5.86 13.43 11.95
CA THR A 57 -5.88 14.65 11.13
C THR A 57 -4.60 15.47 11.23
N LYS A 58 -4.07 15.62 12.43
CA LYS A 58 -2.85 16.40 12.71
C LYS A 58 -1.58 15.57 12.81
N LEU A 59 -1.69 14.24 12.64
CA LEU A 59 -0.51 13.37 12.69
C LEU A 59 0.28 13.49 11.38
N SER A 60 1.61 13.57 11.52
CA SER A 60 2.52 13.52 10.38
C SER A 60 2.49 12.13 9.70
N GLU A 61 2.88 12.08 8.43
CA GLU A 61 2.90 10.87 7.62
C GLU A 61 3.57 9.68 8.33
N HIS A 62 4.75 9.87 8.93
CA HIS A 62 5.47 8.82 9.63
C HIS A 62 4.73 8.28 10.87
N LYS A 63 3.91 9.10 11.54
CA LYS A 63 3.06 8.67 12.66
C LYS A 63 1.84 7.91 12.16
N ARG A 64 1.23 8.36 11.04
CA ARG A 64 0.12 7.63 10.41
C ARG A 64 0.56 6.30 9.82
N ALA A 65 1.83 6.15 9.43
CA ALA A 65 2.37 4.90 8.91
C ALA A 65 2.25 3.70 9.88
N THR A 66 1.95 3.91 11.14
CA THR A 66 1.63 2.83 12.10
C THR A 66 0.23 2.23 11.86
N TYR A 67 -0.67 3.01 11.26
CA TYR A 67 -2.05 2.61 10.97
C TYR A 67 -2.27 2.26 9.51
N LEU A 68 -1.41 2.76 8.61
CA LEU A 68 -1.57 2.70 7.16
C LEU A 68 -0.54 1.79 6.50
N GLY A 69 -0.98 1.02 5.50
CA GLY A 69 -0.13 0.50 4.43
C GLY A 69 -0.37 1.33 3.17
N ARG A 70 0.67 1.62 2.40
CA ARG A 70 0.53 2.33 1.13
C ARG A 70 1.35 1.66 0.04
N VAL A 71 0.73 1.47 -1.12
CA VAL A 71 1.37 1.01 -2.35
C VAL A 71 1.20 2.09 -3.41
N PHE A 72 2.28 2.48 -4.05
CA PHE A 72 2.33 3.56 -5.02
C PHE A 72 2.17 3.05 -6.45
N GLN A 73 1.84 3.96 -7.35
CA GLN A 73 1.73 3.68 -8.79
C GLN A 73 3.06 3.24 -9.39
N ASP A 74 4.16 3.93 -9.03
CA ASP A 74 5.50 3.57 -9.50
C ASP A 74 6.07 2.44 -8.63
N PRO A 75 6.35 1.26 -9.22
CA PRO A 75 6.96 0.13 -8.50
C PRO A 75 8.34 0.44 -7.91
N MET A 76 9.00 1.51 -8.36
CA MET A 76 10.29 1.95 -7.82
C MET A 76 10.14 2.64 -6.47
N THR A 77 8.97 3.18 -6.20
CA THR A 77 8.66 3.85 -4.93
C THR A 77 8.29 2.81 -3.85
N GLY A 78 8.72 3.06 -2.63
CA GLY A 78 8.41 2.18 -1.48
C GLY A 78 9.43 1.07 -1.23
N THR A 79 10.47 0.93 -2.07
CA THR A 79 11.56 -0.03 -1.88
C THR A 79 12.94 0.63 -1.96
N ALA A 80 13.91 0.08 -1.23
CA ALA A 80 15.31 0.44 -1.35
C ALA A 80 15.97 -0.44 -2.42
N ALA A 81 16.09 0.08 -3.65
CA ALA A 81 16.53 -0.69 -4.82
C ALA A 81 17.93 -1.32 -4.68
N THR A 82 18.83 -0.68 -3.92
CA THR A 82 20.21 -1.13 -3.68
C THR A 82 20.32 -2.18 -2.58
N MET A 83 19.27 -2.40 -1.80
CA MET A 83 19.20 -3.37 -0.71
C MET A 83 18.58 -4.69 -1.18
N GLY A 84 18.89 -5.76 -0.46
CA GLY A 84 18.32 -7.09 -0.71
C GLY A 84 16.82 -7.17 -0.38
N ILE A 85 16.15 -8.21 -0.87
CA ILE A 85 14.74 -8.47 -0.58
C ILE A 85 14.54 -8.62 0.94
N GLU A 86 15.36 -9.43 1.61
CA GLU A 86 15.26 -9.64 3.06
C GLU A 86 15.49 -8.35 3.87
N GLU A 87 16.36 -7.47 3.40
CA GLU A 87 16.64 -6.19 4.05
C GLU A 87 15.43 -5.24 3.94
N ASN A 88 14.79 -5.19 2.76
CA ASN A 88 13.57 -4.42 2.55
C ASN A 88 12.42 -4.94 3.44
N LEU A 89 12.23 -6.27 3.52
CA LEU A 89 11.25 -6.88 4.41
C LEU A 89 11.53 -6.58 5.89
N ALA A 90 12.81 -6.63 6.30
CA ALA A 90 13.21 -6.30 7.67
C ALA A 90 12.91 -4.84 8.02
N LEU A 91 13.13 -3.90 7.10
CA LEU A 91 12.75 -2.50 7.28
C LEU A 91 11.24 -2.34 7.44
N ALA A 92 10.46 -2.98 6.57
CA ALA A 92 9.00 -2.94 6.62
C ALA A 92 8.45 -3.55 7.93
N LYS A 93 8.98 -4.69 8.36
CA LYS A 93 8.58 -5.37 9.61
C LYS A 93 8.88 -4.55 10.86
N ARG A 94 9.88 -3.67 10.80
CA ARG A 94 10.30 -2.81 11.91
C ARG A 94 9.70 -1.41 11.87
N ARG A 95 8.82 -1.13 10.93
CA ARG A 95 8.14 0.17 10.82
C ARG A 95 7.41 0.51 12.13
N GLY A 96 7.62 1.74 12.64
CA GLY A 96 7.01 2.21 13.88
C GLY A 96 7.57 1.60 15.18
N LYS A 97 8.57 0.71 15.09
CA LYS A 97 9.21 0.10 16.28
C LYS A 97 10.51 0.81 16.63
N SER A 98 10.84 0.85 17.92
CA SER A 98 12.12 1.37 18.40
C SER A 98 13.27 0.53 17.81
N ARG A 99 14.29 1.23 17.32
CA ARG A 99 15.48 0.62 16.71
C ARG A 99 16.61 0.63 17.74
N LEU A 100 16.74 -0.47 18.48
CA LEU A 100 17.93 -0.72 19.29
C LEU A 100 19.00 -1.38 18.42
N LEU A 101 20.27 -1.31 18.88
CA LEU A 101 21.38 -2.04 18.27
C LEU A 101 21.13 -3.55 18.43
N ARG A 102 20.66 -4.17 17.37
CA ARG A 102 20.40 -5.61 17.26
C ARG A 102 20.98 -6.15 15.95
N SER A 103 21.22 -7.47 15.91
CA SER A 103 21.57 -8.18 14.68
C SER A 103 20.57 -7.82 13.56
N GLY A 104 21.07 -7.60 12.35
CA GLY A 104 20.27 -7.12 11.21
C GLY A 104 19.10 -8.03 10.88
N ILE A 105 19.37 -9.29 10.53
CA ILE A 105 18.37 -10.30 10.18
C ILE A 105 18.79 -11.62 10.80
N THR A 106 17.92 -12.26 11.57
CA THR A 106 18.14 -13.56 12.18
C THR A 106 17.81 -14.70 11.22
N LYS A 107 18.30 -15.91 11.50
CA LYS A 107 17.91 -17.11 10.72
C LYS A 107 16.40 -17.35 10.76
N ALA A 108 15.76 -17.17 11.90
CA ALA A 108 14.33 -17.31 12.06
C ALA A 108 13.53 -16.30 11.22
N GLU A 109 13.95 -15.02 11.19
CA GLU A 109 13.34 -14.01 10.33
C GLU A 109 13.51 -14.34 8.85
N ARG A 110 14.66 -14.91 8.45
CA ARG A 110 14.91 -15.31 7.06
C ARG A 110 13.97 -16.43 6.60
N GLU A 111 13.73 -17.44 7.46
CA GLU A 111 12.75 -18.49 7.15
C GLU A 111 11.30 -17.92 7.11
N GLU A 112 10.95 -17.04 8.03
CA GLU A 112 9.65 -16.36 7.98
C GLU A 112 9.47 -15.57 6.66
N TYR A 113 10.51 -14.84 6.21
CA TYR A 113 10.44 -14.10 4.95
C TYR A 113 10.29 -15.02 3.74
N LYS A 114 10.94 -16.20 3.73
CA LYS A 114 10.74 -17.19 2.68
C LYS A 114 9.27 -17.64 2.60
N GLU A 115 8.68 -17.99 3.73
CA GLU A 115 7.27 -18.42 3.75
C GLU A 115 6.32 -17.31 3.28
N LEU A 116 6.58 -16.06 3.67
CA LEU A 116 5.80 -14.91 3.20
C LEU A 116 5.95 -14.69 1.69
N LEU A 117 7.16 -14.85 1.14
CA LEU A 117 7.41 -14.66 -0.29
C LEU A 117 6.82 -15.79 -1.14
N LYS A 118 6.75 -17.02 -0.65
CA LYS A 118 6.09 -18.15 -1.33
C LYS A 118 4.63 -17.85 -1.67
N ILE A 119 3.95 -17.07 -0.83
CA ILE A 119 2.55 -16.67 -1.05
C ILE A 119 2.39 -15.89 -2.35
N LEU A 120 3.43 -15.13 -2.75
CA LEU A 120 3.39 -14.36 -3.98
C LEU A 120 3.45 -15.24 -5.25
N GLY A 121 4.04 -16.44 -5.16
CA GLY A 121 4.20 -17.36 -6.30
C GLY A 121 5.09 -16.81 -7.41
N LEU A 122 6.11 -16.02 -7.05
CA LEU A 122 6.99 -15.30 -8.00
C LEU A 122 8.45 -15.74 -7.93
N GLY A 123 8.79 -16.79 -7.17
CA GLY A 123 10.14 -17.33 -6.99
C GLY A 123 11.09 -16.40 -6.23
N LEU A 124 10.54 -15.48 -5.42
CA LEU A 124 11.33 -14.53 -4.65
C LEU A 124 11.90 -15.14 -3.36
N GLU A 125 11.32 -16.22 -2.88
CA GLU A 125 11.74 -16.98 -1.70
C GLU A 125 13.16 -17.54 -1.82
N ASP A 126 13.60 -17.84 -3.05
CA ASP A 126 14.95 -18.35 -3.34
C ASP A 126 15.98 -17.24 -3.61
N ARG A 127 15.53 -15.97 -3.58
CA ARG A 127 16.32 -14.80 -3.97
C ARG A 127 16.43 -13.73 -2.88
N LEU A 128 16.37 -14.10 -1.62
CA LEU A 128 16.33 -13.19 -0.47
C LEU A 128 17.43 -12.12 -0.46
N THR A 129 18.65 -12.50 -0.87
CA THR A 129 19.81 -11.59 -0.91
C THR A 129 19.92 -10.81 -2.22
N SER A 130 19.10 -11.11 -3.23
CA SER A 130 19.09 -10.37 -4.50
C SER A 130 18.63 -8.94 -4.26
N LYS A 131 19.32 -7.98 -4.89
CA LYS A 131 18.93 -6.56 -4.83
C LYS A 131 17.56 -6.35 -5.46
N VAL A 132 16.71 -5.59 -4.78
CA VAL A 132 15.34 -5.28 -5.26
C VAL A 132 15.37 -4.55 -6.60
N GLY A 133 16.44 -3.79 -6.89
CA GLY A 133 16.64 -3.15 -8.18
C GLY A 133 16.68 -4.10 -9.38
N LEU A 134 16.97 -5.38 -9.17
CA LEU A 134 17.03 -6.42 -10.23
C LEU A 134 15.69 -7.13 -10.45
N LEU A 135 14.66 -6.79 -9.70
CA LEU A 135 13.33 -7.37 -9.86
C LEU A 135 12.58 -6.72 -11.04
N SER A 136 11.73 -7.50 -11.70
CA SER A 136 10.76 -6.94 -12.66
C SER A 136 9.78 -5.99 -11.95
N GLY A 137 9.11 -5.12 -12.72
CA GLY A 137 8.11 -4.21 -12.18
C GLY A 137 7.04 -4.92 -11.35
N GLY A 138 6.49 -6.03 -11.87
CA GLY A 138 5.48 -6.82 -11.17
C GLY A 138 5.99 -7.51 -9.91
N GLN A 139 7.19 -8.09 -9.96
CA GLN A 139 7.83 -8.68 -8.78
C GLN A 139 8.06 -7.63 -7.68
N ARG A 140 8.51 -6.43 -8.07
CA ARG A 140 8.72 -5.34 -7.13
C ARG A 140 7.42 -4.83 -6.57
N GLN A 141 6.36 -4.70 -7.40
CA GLN A 141 5.05 -4.27 -6.95
C GLN A 141 4.43 -5.27 -5.95
N ALA A 142 4.52 -6.58 -6.24
CA ALA A 142 4.07 -7.62 -5.32
C ALA A 142 4.86 -7.60 -4.00
N LEU A 143 6.18 -7.37 -4.06
CA LEU A 143 7.01 -7.20 -2.87
C LEU A 143 6.58 -5.96 -2.06
N THR A 144 6.33 -4.83 -2.72
CA THR A 144 5.86 -3.59 -2.07
C THR A 144 4.53 -3.81 -1.37
N LEU A 145 3.60 -4.52 -2.02
CA LEU A 145 2.31 -4.89 -1.44
C LEU A 145 2.50 -5.76 -0.19
N LEU A 146 3.33 -6.79 -0.25
CA LEU A 146 3.65 -7.63 0.90
C LEU A 146 4.25 -6.78 2.04
N MET A 147 5.20 -5.90 1.74
CA MET A 147 5.82 -4.99 2.72
C MET A 147 4.79 -4.06 3.37
N ALA A 148 3.85 -3.51 2.60
CA ALA A 148 2.81 -2.63 3.09
C ALA A 148 1.85 -3.34 4.06
N THR A 149 1.64 -4.65 3.89
CA THR A 149 0.68 -5.46 4.64
C THR A 149 1.28 -6.29 5.76
N LEU A 150 2.62 -6.39 5.87
CA LEU A 150 3.32 -7.20 6.90
C LEU A 150 2.86 -6.96 8.33
N GLN A 151 2.46 -5.74 8.67
CA GLN A 151 2.03 -5.36 10.01
C GLN A 151 0.51 -5.26 10.14
N LYS A 152 -0.24 -5.80 9.17
CA LYS A 152 -1.71 -5.76 9.13
C LYS A 152 -2.24 -4.35 9.42
N PRO A 153 -2.03 -3.40 8.51
CA PRO A 153 -2.46 -2.03 8.71
C PRO A 153 -3.98 -1.95 8.88
N LYS A 154 -4.47 -0.93 9.59
CA LYS A 154 -5.90 -0.66 9.73
C LYS A 154 -6.56 -0.20 8.44
N LEU A 155 -5.77 0.39 7.53
CA LEU A 155 -6.20 0.79 6.21
C LEU A 155 -5.06 0.61 5.20
N LEU A 156 -5.35 -0.10 4.12
CA LEU A 156 -4.44 -0.26 2.97
C LEU A 156 -4.84 0.74 1.88
N LEU A 157 -3.89 1.56 1.44
CA LEU A 157 -4.05 2.53 0.36
C LEU A 157 -3.33 2.02 -0.89
N LEU A 158 -4.07 1.83 -1.99
CA LEU A 158 -3.56 1.38 -3.28
C LEU A 158 -3.76 2.50 -4.31
N ASP A 159 -2.67 3.12 -4.74
CA ASP A 159 -2.69 4.27 -5.65
C ASP A 159 -2.31 3.82 -7.05
N GLU A 160 -3.30 3.41 -7.86
CA GLU A 160 -3.11 2.96 -9.25
C GLU A 160 -1.96 1.95 -9.42
N HIS A 161 -1.81 1.07 -8.45
CA HIS A 161 -0.63 0.23 -8.22
C HIS A 161 -0.34 -0.79 -9.34
N THR A 162 -1.19 -0.89 -10.34
CA THR A 162 -1.00 -1.75 -11.53
C THR A 162 -0.85 -0.97 -12.83
N ALA A 163 -1.03 0.36 -12.80
CA ALA A 163 -1.08 1.17 -14.02
C ALA A 163 0.23 1.20 -14.82
N ALA A 164 1.37 1.02 -14.15
CA ALA A 164 2.69 1.01 -14.79
C ALA A 164 3.13 -0.39 -15.29
N LEU A 165 2.25 -1.40 -15.20
CA LEU A 165 2.56 -2.79 -15.53
C LEU A 165 1.88 -3.20 -16.85
N ASP A 166 2.47 -4.19 -17.52
CA ASP A 166 1.79 -4.83 -18.66
C ASP A 166 0.53 -5.58 -18.19
N PRO A 167 -0.47 -5.82 -19.07
CA PRO A 167 -1.77 -6.36 -18.67
C PRO A 167 -1.70 -7.72 -17.95
N LYS A 168 -0.79 -8.61 -18.36
CA LYS A 168 -0.64 -9.94 -17.77
C LYS A 168 -0.07 -9.84 -16.34
N THR A 169 0.92 -9.00 -16.18
CA THR A 169 1.57 -8.75 -14.88
C THR A 169 0.62 -8.00 -13.94
N ALA A 170 -0.14 -7.03 -14.46
CA ALA A 170 -1.16 -6.30 -13.70
C ALA A 170 -2.22 -7.25 -13.13
N ALA A 171 -2.75 -8.16 -13.96
CA ALA A 171 -3.71 -9.17 -13.53
C ALA A 171 -3.16 -10.05 -12.39
N LYS A 172 -1.89 -10.47 -12.49
CA LYS A 172 -1.24 -11.26 -11.44
C LYS A 172 -1.06 -10.48 -10.14
N VAL A 173 -0.70 -9.20 -10.21
CA VAL A 173 -0.58 -8.33 -9.02
C VAL A 173 -1.94 -8.11 -8.37
N LEU A 174 -3.02 -7.93 -9.14
CA LEU A 174 -4.39 -7.83 -8.63
C LEU A 174 -4.85 -9.12 -7.94
N GLU A 175 -4.57 -10.29 -8.52
CA GLU A 175 -4.84 -11.59 -7.88
C GLU A 175 -4.14 -11.71 -6.52
N ILE A 176 -2.86 -11.31 -6.45
CA ILE A 176 -2.09 -11.28 -5.20
C ILE A 176 -2.70 -10.28 -4.21
N THR A 177 -3.16 -9.12 -4.69
CA THR A 177 -3.82 -8.11 -3.86
C THR A 177 -5.07 -8.68 -3.20
N ASP A 178 -5.96 -9.30 -3.98
CA ASP A 178 -7.18 -9.92 -3.46
C ASP A 178 -6.88 -11.02 -2.44
N MET A 179 -5.90 -11.86 -2.75
CA MET A 179 -5.48 -12.94 -1.85
C MET A 179 -5.01 -12.39 -0.50
N ILE A 180 -4.16 -11.35 -0.48
CA ILE A 180 -3.63 -10.77 0.76
C ILE A 180 -4.74 -10.04 1.52
N VAL A 181 -5.56 -9.23 0.84
CA VAL A 181 -6.66 -8.47 1.45
C VAL A 181 -7.65 -9.42 2.11
N ASN A 182 -8.06 -10.48 1.40
CA ASN A 182 -9.01 -11.46 1.92
C ASN A 182 -8.44 -12.29 3.06
N ARG A 183 -7.18 -12.74 2.96
CA ARG A 183 -6.50 -13.52 4.01
C ARG A 183 -6.43 -12.75 5.33
N ASP A 184 -6.09 -11.47 5.27
CA ASP A 184 -5.83 -10.65 6.45
C ASP A 184 -7.02 -9.74 6.82
N HIS A 185 -8.15 -9.84 6.09
CA HIS A 185 -9.37 -9.03 6.25
C HIS A 185 -9.09 -7.52 6.29
N LEU A 186 -8.23 -7.05 5.37
CA LEU A 186 -7.78 -5.67 5.35
C LEU A 186 -8.83 -4.72 4.80
N THR A 187 -9.12 -3.65 5.53
CA THR A 187 -9.87 -2.52 4.96
C THR A 187 -9.00 -1.85 3.90
N THR A 188 -9.51 -1.72 2.68
CA THR A 188 -8.71 -1.29 1.52
C THR A 188 -9.40 -0.16 0.77
N LEU A 189 -8.63 0.86 0.40
CA LEU A 189 -9.03 1.95 -0.48
C LEU A 189 -8.13 1.92 -1.72
N MET A 190 -8.67 1.54 -2.87
CA MET A 190 -7.95 1.43 -4.13
C MET A 190 -8.40 2.52 -5.11
N ILE A 191 -7.46 3.26 -5.65
CA ILE A 191 -7.68 4.13 -6.80
C ILE A 191 -7.27 3.36 -8.06
N THR A 192 -8.12 3.38 -9.08
CA THR A 192 -7.82 2.83 -10.40
C THR A 192 -8.50 3.63 -11.49
N HIS A 193 -7.90 3.65 -12.68
CA HIS A 193 -8.52 4.17 -13.91
C HIS A 193 -9.21 3.07 -14.70
N ASN A 194 -8.95 1.81 -14.38
CA ASN A 194 -9.53 0.67 -15.08
C ASN A 194 -10.87 0.29 -14.47
N MET A 195 -11.95 0.56 -15.19
CA MET A 195 -13.31 0.25 -14.76
C MET A 195 -13.53 -1.25 -14.50
N LYS A 196 -12.89 -2.12 -15.31
CA LYS A 196 -13.01 -3.58 -15.12
C LYS A 196 -12.42 -4.01 -13.79
N ASP A 197 -11.23 -3.51 -13.46
CA ASP A 197 -10.56 -3.82 -12.20
C ASP A 197 -11.37 -3.26 -11.01
N ALA A 198 -11.93 -2.05 -11.14
CA ALA A 198 -12.74 -1.44 -10.11
C ALA A 198 -13.99 -2.26 -9.74
N ILE A 199 -14.62 -2.87 -10.75
CA ILE A 199 -15.82 -3.70 -10.54
C ILE A 199 -15.45 -5.10 -10.06
N ALA A 200 -14.33 -5.65 -10.55
CA ALA A 200 -13.94 -7.03 -10.27
C ALA A 200 -13.40 -7.23 -8.85
N HIS A 201 -12.72 -6.22 -8.27
CA HIS A 201 -11.91 -6.38 -7.07
C HIS A 201 -12.47 -5.69 -5.82
N GLY A 202 -13.44 -4.80 -5.94
CA GLY A 202 -14.04 -4.09 -4.80
C GLY A 202 -15.43 -4.59 -4.43
N ASN A 203 -15.82 -4.42 -3.16
CA ASN A 203 -17.22 -4.62 -2.72
C ASN A 203 -18.02 -3.31 -2.72
N ARG A 204 -17.36 -2.15 -2.87
CA ARG A 204 -17.97 -0.83 -3.03
C ARG A 204 -17.22 -0.02 -4.06
N LEU A 205 -17.98 0.64 -4.94
CA LEU A 205 -17.46 1.52 -5.97
C LEU A 205 -17.89 2.96 -5.70
N ILE A 206 -16.94 3.89 -5.83
CA ILE A 206 -17.16 5.34 -5.71
C ILE A 206 -16.68 6.01 -6.99
N MET A 207 -17.51 6.91 -7.52
CA MET A 207 -17.21 7.71 -8.71
C MET A 207 -17.25 9.19 -8.38
#